data_b85ae498fea8e2fe4717ac238156945f
#
_entry.id   b85ae498fea8e2fe4717ac238156945f
#
_cell.length_a   1.000
_cell.length_b   1.000
_cell.length_c   1.000
_cell.angle_alpha   90.00
_cell.angle_beta   90.00
_cell.angle_gamma   90.00
#
_symmetry.space_group_name_H-M   'P 1'
#
loop_
_entity.id
_entity.type
_entity.pdbx_description
1 polymer ?
#
loop_
_entity_poly.entity_id
_entity_poly.type
_entity_poly.pdbx_seq_one_letter_code
_entity_poly.pdbx_strand_id
1 'polypeptide(L)'
;MHALLTPVQRMARRAVFALDAVQRRRFGVYEFTSDDRCILRVARTEATEHVTLADGTTVHPGDPILEIHFWNEHIPQMGPEGPDLAWAARFLKRWLHSLRLLARYIQTSPECSNIIAIRGVSSFANHVLGKYEHVTQQMGFELHRETPRSRRDELVCFFISLYVWVIVWALHPAGLRGKPVASAERGSLWISRRTLIERFGRLERQPGWDRRIPTRCA
;
A
#
# COMPACT_ATOMS: atom_id res chain seq x y z
N MET A 1 13.06 18.47 -19.51
CA MET A 1 14.43 18.72 -19.02
C MET A 1 14.57 18.04 -17.64
N HIS A 2 15.11 16.80 -17.59
CA HIS A 2 15.40 16.14 -16.30
C HIS A 2 16.57 16.88 -15.66
N ALA A 3 16.31 17.61 -14.59
CA ALA A 3 17.38 18.18 -13.77
C ALA A 3 18.27 17.01 -13.31
N LEU A 4 19.52 16.99 -13.74
CA LEU A 4 20.50 16.00 -13.31
C LEU A 4 20.68 16.14 -11.79
N LEU A 5 20.29 15.09 -11.06
CA LEU A 5 20.49 15.04 -9.61
C LEU A 5 21.97 15.28 -9.28
N THR A 6 22.24 16.12 -8.29
CA THR A 6 23.58 16.29 -7.76
C THR A 6 24.14 14.96 -7.22
N PRO A 7 25.46 14.77 -7.16
CA PRO A 7 26.05 13.57 -6.56
C PRO A 7 25.52 13.27 -5.16
N VAL A 8 25.32 14.32 -4.35
CA VAL A 8 24.77 14.22 -2.99
C VAL A 8 23.32 13.69 -3.01
N GLN A 9 22.48 14.21 -3.89
CA GLN A 9 21.11 13.73 -4.04
C GLN A 9 21.05 12.26 -4.49
N ARG A 10 21.95 11.84 -5.39
CA ARG A 10 22.04 10.43 -5.81
C ARG A 10 22.46 9.53 -4.65
N MET A 11 23.40 9.97 -3.84
CA MET A 11 23.87 9.22 -2.66
C MET A 11 22.76 9.12 -1.59
N ALA A 12 22.08 10.23 -1.30
CA ALA A 12 20.94 10.26 -0.38
C ALA A 12 19.81 9.30 -0.83
N ARG A 13 19.47 9.31 -2.12
CA ARG A 13 18.47 8.36 -2.67
C ARG A 13 18.90 6.90 -2.50
N ARG A 14 20.18 6.57 -2.75
CA ARG A 14 20.70 5.21 -2.54
C ARG A 14 20.57 4.78 -1.07
N ALA A 15 20.90 5.67 -0.14
CA ALA A 15 20.76 5.40 1.29
C ALA A 15 19.29 5.17 1.69
N VAL A 16 18.36 5.96 1.16
CA VAL A 16 16.92 5.78 1.39
C VAL A 16 16.44 4.43 0.85
N PHE A 17 16.86 4.02 -0.36
CA PHE A 17 16.52 2.72 -0.93
C PHE A 17 17.09 1.55 -0.12
N ALA A 18 18.33 1.68 0.38
CA ALA A 18 18.93 0.67 1.24
C ALA A 18 18.16 0.54 2.56
N LEU A 19 17.78 1.66 3.17
CA LEU A 19 16.97 1.67 4.38
C LEU A 19 15.59 1.04 4.14
N ASP A 20 14.91 1.40 3.05
CA ASP A 20 13.63 0.80 2.67
C ASP A 20 13.75 -0.72 2.47
N ALA A 21 14.82 -1.18 1.81
CA ALA A 21 15.06 -2.62 1.63
C ALA A 21 15.28 -3.36 2.96
N VAL A 22 15.97 -2.75 3.92
CA VAL A 22 16.13 -3.31 5.28
C VAL A 22 14.80 -3.38 6.01
N GLN A 23 14.01 -2.31 5.97
CA GLN A 23 12.70 -2.26 6.60
C GLN A 23 11.74 -3.28 6.00
N ARG A 24 11.69 -3.41 4.68
CA ARG A 24 10.86 -4.43 4.00
C ARG A 24 11.21 -5.84 4.46
N ARG A 25 12.50 -6.17 4.54
CA ARG A 25 12.95 -7.47 5.06
C ARG A 25 12.54 -7.68 6.51
N ARG A 26 12.69 -6.66 7.36
CA ARG A 26 12.33 -6.71 8.78
C ARG A 26 10.83 -6.93 8.99
N PHE A 27 9.98 -6.34 8.16
CA PHE A 27 8.52 -6.46 8.25
C PHE A 27 7.95 -7.59 7.37
N GLY A 28 8.80 -8.42 6.76
CA GLY A 28 8.34 -9.54 5.93
C GLY A 28 7.56 -9.10 4.68
N VAL A 29 7.83 -7.88 4.16
CA VAL A 29 7.18 -7.38 2.96
C VAL A 29 7.78 -8.04 1.72
N TYR A 30 6.95 -8.66 0.89
CA TYR A 30 7.37 -9.38 -0.31
C TYR A 30 6.52 -9.05 -1.54
N GLU A 31 7.03 -9.41 -2.69
CA GLU A 31 6.41 -9.25 -3.99
C GLU A 31 5.63 -10.53 -4.32
N PHE A 32 4.30 -10.44 -4.35
CA PHE A 32 3.43 -11.59 -4.65
C PHE A 32 3.23 -11.85 -6.15
N THR A 33 3.80 -11.00 -7.00
CA THR A 33 3.75 -11.10 -8.46
C THR A 33 4.97 -10.46 -9.09
N SER A 34 5.32 -10.89 -10.30
CA SER A 34 6.37 -10.29 -11.13
C SER A 34 5.82 -9.28 -12.18
N ASP A 35 4.52 -8.94 -12.14
CA ASP A 35 3.93 -7.98 -13.07
C ASP A 35 4.41 -6.56 -12.73
N ASP A 36 5.12 -5.90 -13.65
CA ASP A 36 5.69 -4.57 -13.50
C ASP A 36 4.64 -3.44 -13.39
N ARG A 37 3.40 -3.73 -13.74
CA ARG A 37 2.27 -2.82 -13.56
C ARG A 37 1.67 -2.91 -12.15
N CYS A 38 2.04 -3.94 -11.37
CA CYS A 38 1.62 -4.06 -9.98
C CYS A 38 2.32 -2.98 -9.14
N ILE A 39 1.53 -2.22 -8.38
CA ILE A 39 2.03 -1.18 -7.46
C ILE A 39 1.88 -1.57 -6.00
N LEU A 40 1.60 -2.86 -5.72
CA LEU A 40 1.42 -3.38 -4.37
C LEU A 40 2.44 -4.47 -4.06
N ARG A 41 2.89 -4.47 -2.82
CA ARG A 41 3.58 -5.55 -2.10
C ARG A 41 2.72 -5.94 -0.91
N VAL A 42 2.99 -7.09 -0.33
CA VAL A 42 2.21 -7.58 0.82
C VAL A 42 3.13 -8.07 1.93
N ALA A 43 2.61 -8.02 3.16
CA ALA A 43 3.19 -8.70 4.30
C ALA A 43 2.08 -9.52 4.98
N ARG A 44 2.41 -10.75 5.41
CA ARG A 44 1.51 -11.51 6.30
C ARG A 44 1.77 -11.06 7.72
N THR A 45 0.70 -10.72 8.43
CA THR A 45 0.77 -10.27 9.80
C THR A 45 -0.50 -10.67 10.55
N GLU A 46 -0.54 -10.38 11.84
CA GLU A 46 -1.72 -10.55 12.67
C GLU A 46 -2.38 -9.20 12.92
N ALA A 47 -3.70 -9.21 12.99
CA ALA A 47 -4.45 -8.02 13.37
C ALA A 47 -4.13 -7.62 14.80
N THR A 48 -4.02 -6.33 15.07
CA THR A 48 -3.76 -5.77 16.41
C THR A 48 -5.00 -5.13 17.03
N GLU A 49 -6.08 -5.05 16.27
CA GLU A 49 -7.31 -4.37 16.66
C GLU A 49 -8.54 -5.19 16.28
N HIS A 50 -9.66 -4.89 16.95
CA HIS A 50 -10.95 -5.47 16.61
C HIS A 50 -11.65 -4.56 15.60
N VAL A 51 -12.04 -5.13 14.46
CA VAL A 51 -12.71 -4.41 13.37
C VAL A 51 -13.88 -5.24 12.84
N THR A 52 -15.05 -4.62 12.73
CA THR A 52 -16.20 -5.23 12.04
C THR A 52 -16.45 -4.48 10.75
N LEU A 53 -16.37 -5.20 9.63
CA LEU A 53 -16.54 -4.66 8.29
C LEU A 53 -18.01 -4.68 7.86
N ALA A 54 -18.39 -3.83 6.92
CA ALA A 54 -19.77 -3.66 6.46
C ALA A 54 -20.38 -4.95 5.89
N ASP A 55 -19.55 -5.87 5.39
CA ASP A 55 -20.01 -7.19 4.92
C ASP A 55 -20.25 -8.19 6.06
N GLY A 56 -20.14 -7.78 7.33
CA GLY A 56 -20.29 -8.60 8.52
C GLY A 56 -19.05 -9.41 8.92
N THR A 57 -17.95 -9.28 8.17
CA THR A 57 -16.69 -9.93 8.55
C THR A 57 -16.12 -9.24 9.80
N THR A 58 -15.87 -10.00 10.86
CA THR A 58 -15.24 -9.50 12.07
C THR A 58 -13.79 -9.99 12.13
N VAL A 59 -12.88 -9.07 12.39
CA VAL A 59 -11.45 -9.32 12.59
C VAL A 59 -11.14 -9.09 14.06
N HIS A 60 -10.48 -10.06 14.70
CA HIS A 60 -10.04 -9.99 16.10
C HIS A 60 -8.53 -9.83 16.18
N PRO A 61 -7.99 -9.27 17.28
CA PRO A 61 -6.54 -9.33 17.55
C PRO A 61 -6.02 -10.76 17.48
N GLY A 62 -4.92 -10.96 16.73
CA GLY A 62 -4.34 -12.28 16.46
C GLY A 62 -4.82 -12.95 15.18
N ASP A 63 -5.88 -12.43 14.55
CA ASP A 63 -6.35 -12.98 13.29
C ASP A 63 -5.35 -12.73 12.15
N PRO A 64 -5.13 -13.73 11.25
CA PRO A 64 -4.21 -13.59 10.14
C PRO A 64 -4.78 -12.65 9.08
N ILE A 65 -4.00 -11.62 8.74
CA ILE A 65 -4.33 -10.63 7.73
C ILE A 65 -3.18 -10.44 6.74
N LEU A 66 -3.48 -9.87 5.58
CA LEU A 66 -2.48 -9.34 4.65
C LEU A 66 -2.42 -7.83 4.78
N GLU A 67 -1.22 -7.31 5.05
CA GLU A 67 -0.97 -5.87 4.99
C GLU A 67 -0.44 -5.51 3.61
N ILE A 68 -1.09 -4.52 2.95
CA ILE A 68 -0.66 -4.02 1.65
C ILE A 68 0.25 -2.82 1.82
N HIS A 69 1.33 -2.82 1.04
CA HIS A 69 2.31 -1.74 0.96
C HIS A 69 2.45 -1.29 -0.49
N PHE A 70 2.77 -0.03 -0.71
CA PHE A 70 3.07 0.44 -2.06
C PHE A 70 4.42 -0.09 -2.54
N TRP A 71 4.43 -0.58 -3.78
CA TRP A 71 5.66 -0.82 -4.54
C TRP A 71 6.05 0.50 -5.19
N ASN A 72 6.74 1.31 -4.40
CA ASN A 72 6.99 2.72 -4.72
C ASN A 72 7.68 2.93 -6.08
N GLU A 73 8.56 1.99 -6.47
CA GLU A 73 9.30 2.04 -7.73
C GLU A 73 8.39 1.85 -8.97
N HIS A 74 7.22 1.21 -8.78
CA HIS A 74 6.22 0.97 -9.82
C HIS A 74 5.12 2.03 -9.88
N ILE A 75 5.07 2.96 -8.91
CA ILE A 75 4.12 4.08 -8.96
C ILE A 75 4.44 4.96 -10.17
N PRO A 76 3.43 5.35 -10.98
CA PRO A 76 3.65 6.25 -12.11
C PRO A 76 4.39 7.52 -11.72
N GLN A 77 5.37 7.93 -12.51
CA GLN A 77 6.10 9.17 -12.27
C GLN A 77 5.15 10.37 -12.39
N MET A 78 5.31 11.32 -11.47
CA MET A 78 4.58 12.59 -11.46
C MET A 78 5.33 13.63 -12.28
N GLY A 79 4.58 14.54 -12.90
CA GLY A 79 5.16 15.74 -13.48
C GLY A 79 5.74 16.67 -12.41
N PRO A 80 6.51 17.70 -12.83
CA PRO A 80 7.14 18.65 -11.89
C PRO A 80 6.12 19.47 -11.07
N GLU A 81 4.90 19.64 -11.59
CA GLU A 81 3.81 20.34 -10.90
C GLU A 81 3.04 19.47 -9.89
N GLY A 82 3.40 18.18 -9.77
CA GLY A 82 2.74 17.23 -8.90
C GLY A 82 1.72 16.36 -9.63
N PRO A 83 0.80 15.70 -8.88
CA PRO A 83 -0.20 14.80 -9.45
C PRO A 83 -1.28 15.59 -10.20
N ASP A 84 -1.42 15.32 -11.50
CA ASP A 84 -2.50 15.77 -12.37
C ASP A 84 -3.55 14.69 -12.62
N LEU A 85 -4.61 15.02 -13.37
CA LEU A 85 -5.67 14.06 -13.71
C LEU A 85 -5.16 12.87 -14.54
N ALA A 86 -4.19 13.11 -15.43
CA ALA A 86 -3.60 12.05 -16.24
C ALA A 86 -2.77 11.10 -15.37
N TRP A 87 -2.04 11.62 -14.41
CA TRP A 87 -1.34 10.82 -13.41
C TRP A 87 -2.34 10.01 -12.57
N ALA A 88 -3.39 10.67 -12.05
CA ALA A 88 -4.42 10.01 -11.24
C ALA A 88 -5.09 8.85 -12.00
N ALA A 89 -5.41 9.02 -13.27
CA ALA A 89 -5.96 7.97 -14.12
C ALA A 89 -4.98 6.79 -14.29
N ARG A 90 -3.68 7.06 -14.54
CA ARG A 90 -2.65 6.02 -14.62
C ARG A 90 -2.48 5.27 -13.29
N PHE A 91 -2.47 6.00 -12.18
CA PHE A 91 -2.38 5.43 -10.84
C PHE A 91 -3.59 4.53 -10.56
N LEU A 92 -4.81 5.02 -10.77
CA LEU A 92 -6.03 4.26 -10.55
C LEU A 92 -6.06 2.98 -11.39
N LYS A 93 -5.65 3.05 -12.66
CA LYS A 93 -5.55 1.87 -13.54
C LYS A 93 -4.60 0.81 -12.97
N ARG A 94 -3.42 1.22 -12.50
CA ARG A 94 -2.45 0.30 -11.87
C ARG A 94 -2.94 -0.22 -10.52
N TRP A 95 -3.61 0.62 -9.73
CA TRP A 95 -4.21 0.23 -8.46
C TRP A 95 -5.25 -0.88 -8.66
N LEU A 96 -6.23 -0.67 -9.54
CA LEU A 96 -7.25 -1.68 -9.84
C LEU A 96 -6.65 -2.96 -10.42
N HIS A 97 -5.62 -2.84 -11.24
CA HIS A 97 -4.88 -3.99 -11.76
C HIS A 97 -4.20 -4.77 -10.62
N SER A 98 -3.55 -4.09 -9.69
CA SER A 98 -2.90 -4.69 -8.53
C SER A 98 -3.89 -5.41 -7.61
N LEU A 99 -5.09 -4.84 -7.41
CA LEU A 99 -6.14 -5.49 -6.61
C LEU A 99 -6.65 -6.78 -7.27
N ARG A 100 -6.74 -6.82 -8.60
CA ARG A 100 -7.10 -8.06 -9.33
C ARG A 100 -6.02 -9.13 -9.18
N LEU A 101 -4.75 -8.74 -9.28
CA LEU A 101 -3.62 -9.65 -9.04
C LEU A 101 -3.63 -10.16 -7.60
N LEU A 102 -3.88 -9.29 -6.63
CA LEU A 102 -3.95 -9.65 -5.21
C LEU A 102 -5.10 -10.61 -4.92
N ALA A 103 -6.30 -10.34 -5.45
CA ALA A 103 -7.45 -11.22 -5.30
C ALA A 103 -7.17 -12.62 -5.86
N ARG A 104 -6.51 -12.70 -7.01
CA ARG A 104 -6.09 -13.96 -7.60
C ARG A 104 -5.06 -14.67 -6.74
N TYR A 105 -4.04 -13.96 -6.27
CA TYR A 105 -3.01 -14.50 -5.38
C TYR A 105 -3.64 -15.13 -4.14
N ILE A 106 -4.55 -14.42 -3.47
CA ILE A 106 -5.24 -14.91 -2.27
C ILE A 106 -6.12 -16.14 -2.56
N GLN A 107 -6.68 -16.27 -3.77
CA GLN A 107 -7.48 -17.44 -4.15
C GLN A 107 -6.64 -18.68 -4.47
N THR A 108 -5.45 -18.48 -5.03
CA THR A 108 -4.64 -19.58 -5.56
C THR A 108 -3.51 -20.03 -4.64
N SER A 109 -3.08 -19.17 -3.70
CA SER A 109 -1.99 -19.48 -2.79
C SER A 109 -2.49 -20.18 -1.52
N PRO A 110 -2.05 -21.43 -1.26
CA PRO A 110 -2.46 -22.17 -0.07
C PRO A 110 -2.12 -21.43 1.24
N GLU A 111 -1.01 -20.72 1.26
CA GLU A 111 -0.55 -19.90 2.37
C GLU A 111 -1.50 -18.75 2.72
N CYS A 112 -2.38 -18.34 1.81
CA CYS A 112 -3.40 -17.30 2.02
C CYS A 112 -4.77 -17.89 2.38
N SER A 113 -4.89 -19.20 2.61
CA SER A 113 -6.17 -19.86 2.88
C SER A 113 -6.87 -19.36 4.14
N ASN A 114 -6.10 -19.00 5.18
CA ASN A 114 -6.58 -18.54 6.47
C ASN A 114 -6.67 -17.01 6.60
N ILE A 115 -6.29 -16.24 5.58
CA ILE A 115 -6.39 -14.77 5.61
C ILE A 115 -7.86 -14.35 5.66
N ILE A 116 -8.20 -13.51 6.65
CA ILE A 116 -9.57 -13.03 6.89
C ILE A 116 -9.82 -11.70 6.19
N ALA A 117 -8.85 -10.78 6.27
CA ALA A 117 -8.97 -9.43 5.72
C ALA A 117 -7.63 -8.91 5.20
N ILE A 118 -7.71 -7.81 4.46
CA ILE A 118 -6.58 -7.07 3.93
C ILE A 118 -6.60 -5.68 4.54
N ARG A 119 -5.44 -5.22 5.04
CA ARG A 119 -5.24 -3.89 5.62
C ARG A 119 -4.21 -3.09 4.85
N GLY A 120 -4.48 -1.81 4.65
CA GLY A 120 -3.48 -0.84 4.19
C GLY A 120 -3.36 0.28 5.21
N VAL A 121 -2.15 0.62 5.64
CA VAL A 121 -1.91 1.73 6.57
C VAL A 121 -1.47 2.97 5.80
N SER A 122 -2.10 4.12 6.07
CA SER A 122 -1.74 5.41 5.47
C SER A 122 -1.39 6.42 6.54
N SER A 123 -0.18 6.97 6.45
CA SER A 123 0.28 8.09 7.27
C SER A 123 -0.22 9.46 6.79
N PHE A 124 -0.93 9.50 5.66
CA PHE A 124 -1.52 10.71 5.08
C PHE A 124 -3.07 10.62 5.04
N ALA A 125 -3.64 9.84 5.97
CA ALA A 125 -5.06 9.48 5.95
C ALA A 125 -6.01 10.68 5.80
N ASN A 126 -5.77 11.78 6.51
CA ASN A 126 -6.71 12.91 6.50
C ASN A 126 -6.61 13.80 5.26
N HIS A 127 -5.43 13.97 4.67
CA HIS A 127 -5.29 14.83 3.49
C HIS A 127 -5.60 14.14 2.17
N VAL A 128 -5.33 12.83 2.09
CA VAL A 128 -5.49 12.07 0.85
C VAL A 128 -6.76 11.21 0.91
N LEU A 129 -6.96 10.48 2.00
CA LEU A 129 -8.09 9.56 2.12
C LEU A 129 -9.42 10.30 2.32
N GLY A 130 -9.46 11.41 3.07
CA GLY A 130 -10.70 12.16 3.26
C GLY A 130 -11.29 12.72 1.95
N LYS A 131 -10.44 13.14 1.00
CA LYS A 131 -10.87 13.55 -0.35
C LYS A 131 -11.30 12.38 -1.23
N TYR A 132 -10.76 11.18 -1.01
CA TYR A 132 -10.97 10.01 -1.85
C TYR A 132 -11.73 8.90 -1.10
N GLU A 133 -12.26 9.19 0.09
CA GLU A 133 -13.00 8.23 0.91
C GLU A 133 -14.13 7.58 0.13
N HIS A 134 -14.89 8.38 -0.61
CA HIS A 134 -15.95 7.87 -1.48
C HIS A 134 -15.44 6.90 -2.56
N VAL A 135 -14.29 7.19 -3.16
CA VAL A 135 -13.68 6.32 -4.18
C VAL A 135 -13.18 5.01 -3.56
N THR A 136 -12.58 5.08 -2.37
CA THR A 136 -12.11 3.88 -1.65
C THR A 136 -13.28 3.02 -1.19
N GLN A 137 -14.36 3.62 -0.72
CA GLN A 137 -15.61 2.93 -0.36
C GLN A 137 -16.26 2.27 -1.57
N GLN A 138 -16.32 2.95 -2.73
CA GLN A 138 -16.79 2.34 -3.97
C GLN A 138 -15.98 1.11 -4.39
N MET A 139 -14.68 1.07 -4.04
CA MET A 139 -13.84 -0.11 -4.25
C MET A 139 -14.01 -1.20 -3.16
N GLY A 140 -14.82 -0.95 -2.13
CA GLY A 140 -15.09 -1.88 -1.04
C GLY A 140 -14.13 -1.78 0.14
N PHE A 141 -13.29 -0.74 0.16
CA PHE A 141 -12.46 -0.45 1.32
C PHE A 141 -13.21 0.42 2.32
N GLU A 142 -12.97 0.15 3.59
CA GLU A 142 -13.48 0.90 4.72
C GLU A 142 -12.34 1.62 5.43
N LEU A 143 -12.52 2.91 5.69
CA LEU A 143 -11.52 3.73 6.37
C LEU A 143 -11.78 3.72 7.88
N HIS A 144 -10.80 3.20 8.63
CA HIS A 144 -10.76 3.29 10.08
C HIS A 144 -9.71 4.32 10.49
N ARG A 145 -10.12 5.32 11.26
CA ARG A 145 -9.21 6.36 11.75
C ARG A 145 -8.64 5.94 13.09
N GLU A 146 -7.32 5.93 13.16
CA GLU A 146 -6.58 5.61 14.38
C GLU A 146 -6.20 6.93 15.08
N THR A 147 -6.69 7.13 16.29
CA THR A 147 -6.21 8.22 17.15
C THR A 147 -5.12 7.69 18.08
N PRO A 148 -3.97 8.38 18.19
CA PRO A 148 -2.93 8.00 19.14
C PRO A 148 -3.50 7.94 20.56
N ARG A 149 -3.24 6.85 21.28
CA ARG A 149 -3.75 6.64 22.65
C ARG A 149 -2.77 7.14 23.70
N SER A 150 -1.53 7.41 23.32
CA SER A 150 -0.47 7.82 24.23
C SER A 150 0.56 8.72 23.53
N ARG A 151 1.35 9.49 24.34
CA ARG A 151 2.49 10.26 23.82
C ARG A 151 3.53 9.39 23.10
N ARG A 152 3.67 8.14 23.53
CA ARG A 152 4.56 7.18 22.85
C ARG A 152 4.04 6.85 21.45
N ASP A 153 2.73 6.67 21.31
CA ASP A 153 2.10 6.41 20.02
C ASP A 153 2.24 7.63 19.09
N GLU A 154 2.12 8.85 19.63
CA GLU A 154 2.35 10.09 18.87
C GLU A 154 3.78 10.15 18.33
N LEU A 155 4.79 9.83 19.14
CA LEU A 155 6.19 9.79 18.71
C LEU A 155 6.42 8.72 17.64
N VAL A 156 5.87 7.53 17.82
CA VAL A 156 5.95 6.46 16.81
C VAL A 156 5.28 6.90 15.52
N CYS A 157 4.10 7.52 15.58
CA CYS A 157 3.39 8.06 14.42
C CYS A 157 4.23 9.14 13.70
N PHE A 158 4.88 10.04 14.46
CA PHE A 158 5.76 11.05 13.91
C PHE A 158 6.94 10.45 13.14
N PHE A 159 7.65 9.48 13.73
CA PHE A 159 8.80 8.85 13.06
C PHE A 159 8.40 8.05 11.82
N ILE A 160 7.24 7.39 11.84
CA ILE A 160 6.73 6.69 10.65
C ILE A 160 6.34 7.69 9.57
N SER A 161 5.68 8.80 9.93
CA SER A 161 5.32 9.86 8.98
C SER A 161 6.57 10.50 8.37
N LEU A 162 7.61 10.74 9.18
CA LEU A 162 8.89 11.23 8.70
C LEU A 162 9.54 10.23 7.74
N TYR A 163 9.54 8.95 8.06
CA TYR A 163 10.08 7.89 7.19
C TYR A 163 9.35 7.87 5.85
N VAL A 164 8.02 7.86 5.85
CA VAL A 164 7.21 7.89 4.63
C VAL A 164 7.49 9.18 3.84
N TRP A 165 7.61 10.33 4.51
CA TRP A 165 7.95 11.59 3.86
C TRP A 165 9.31 11.51 3.15
N VAL A 166 10.34 10.93 3.79
CA VAL A 166 11.67 10.72 3.21
C VAL A 166 11.62 9.81 1.98
N ILE A 167 10.83 8.73 2.03
CA ILE A 167 10.63 7.83 0.87
C ILE A 167 9.97 8.59 -0.29
N VAL A 168 8.90 9.34 -0.02
CA VAL A 168 8.22 10.13 -1.06
C VAL A 168 9.14 11.21 -1.61
N TRP A 169 9.93 11.88 -0.76
CA TRP A 169 10.94 12.84 -1.21
C TRP A 169 11.97 12.20 -2.15
N ALA A 170 12.43 11.01 -1.84
CA ALA A 170 13.42 10.32 -2.66
C ALA A 170 12.88 9.86 -4.02
N LEU A 171 11.61 9.47 -4.08
CA LEU A 171 11.00 8.85 -5.26
C LEU A 171 10.11 9.80 -6.07
N HIS A 172 9.31 10.58 -5.38
CA HIS A 172 8.26 11.43 -5.93
C HIS A 172 8.24 12.82 -5.29
N PRO A 173 9.31 13.62 -5.36
CA PRO A 173 9.43 14.90 -4.63
C PRO A 173 8.32 15.90 -4.97
N ALA A 174 7.79 15.86 -6.19
CA ALA A 174 6.66 16.69 -6.59
C ALA A 174 5.37 16.38 -5.82
N GLY A 175 5.22 15.16 -5.30
CA GLY A 175 4.08 14.72 -4.49
C GLY A 175 4.04 15.34 -3.09
N LEU A 176 5.13 15.96 -2.63
CA LEU A 176 5.22 16.60 -1.31
C LEU A 176 4.86 18.09 -1.31
N ARG A 177 4.64 18.70 -2.47
CA ARG A 177 4.30 20.13 -2.55
C ARG A 177 3.04 20.43 -1.73
N GLY A 178 3.15 21.39 -0.80
CA GLY A 178 2.05 21.83 0.05
C GLY A 178 1.59 20.82 1.11
N LYS A 179 2.34 19.74 1.35
CA LYS A 179 2.03 18.77 2.40
C LYS A 179 2.93 18.96 3.62
N PRO A 180 2.38 18.95 4.83
CA PRO A 180 3.18 19.02 6.05
C PRO A 180 4.05 17.74 6.19
N VAL A 181 5.22 17.90 6.80
CA VAL A 181 6.18 16.79 7.04
C VAL A 181 5.62 15.74 8.00
N ALA A 182 4.74 16.14 8.90
CA ALA A 182 4.16 15.25 9.89
C ALA A 182 2.66 15.47 10.02
N SER A 183 1.89 14.42 9.85
CA SER A 183 0.51 14.32 10.31
C SER A 183 0.49 13.26 11.42
N ALA A 184 0.01 13.63 12.60
CA ALA A 184 -0.16 12.68 13.71
C ALA A 184 -1.31 11.68 13.46
N GLU A 185 -2.06 11.90 12.38
CA GLU A 185 -3.25 11.12 12.08
C GLU A 185 -2.94 9.96 11.15
N ARG A 186 -3.24 8.78 11.64
CA ARG A 186 -3.17 7.54 10.89
C ARG A 186 -4.57 7.10 10.49
N GLY A 187 -4.66 6.44 9.37
CA GLY A 187 -5.83 5.70 8.98
C GLY A 187 -5.45 4.36 8.40
N SER A 188 -6.24 3.37 8.70
CA SER A 188 -6.16 2.05 8.09
C SER A 188 -7.34 1.86 7.13
N LEU A 189 -7.04 1.33 5.96
CA LEU A 189 -8.02 0.90 4.97
C LEU A 189 -8.20 -0.60 5.11
N TRP A 190 -9.44 -1.05 5.28
CA TRP A 190 -9.75 -2.45 5.43
C TRP A 190 -10.66 -2.93 4.32
N ILE A 191 -10.45 -4.16 3.88
CA ILE A 191 -11.36 -4.90 3.01
C ILE A 191 -11.34 -6.37 3.41
N SER A 192 -12.49 -7.01 3.51
CA SER A 192 -12.54 -8.43 3.78
C SER A 192 -11.98 -9.23 2.61
N ARG A 193 -11.46 -10.43 2.89
CA ARG A 193 -11.10 -11.40 1.86
C ARG A 193 -12.27 -11.65 0.90
N ARG A 194 -13.46 -11.81 1.45
CA ARG A 194 -14.69 -12.06 0.68
C ARG A 194 -14.97 -10.94 -0.30
N THR A 195 -15.07 -9.71 0.18
CA THR A 195 -15.34 -8.53 -0.66
C THR A 195 -14.25 -8.30 -1.72
N LEU A 196 -12.97 -8.50 -1.37
CA LEU A 196 -11.88 -8.40 -2.34
C LEU A 196 -12.05 -9.41 -3.48
N ILE A 197 -12.33 -10.67 -3.16
CA ILE A 197 -12.52 -11.74 -4.15
C ILE A 197 -13.76 -11.49 -5.00
N GLU A 198 -14.88 -11.12 -4.40
CA GLU A 198 -16.13 -10.83 -5.11
C GLU A 198 -15.98 -9.70 -6.12
N ARG A 199 -15.26 -8.64 -5.75
CA ARG A 199 -15.09 -7.44 -6.60
C ARG A 199 -13.99 -7.58 -7.64
N PHE A 200 -12.88 -8.22 -7.31
CA PHE A 200 -11.67 -8.24 -8.12
C PHE A 200 -11.22 -9.63 -8.56
N GLY A 201 -11.77 -10.70 -7.99
CA GLY A 201 -11.37 -12.09 -8.27
C GLY A 201 -12.02 -12.70 -9.50
N ARG A 202 -12.98 -12.04 -10.14
CA ARG A 202 -13.60 -12.55 -11.36
C ARG A 202 -12.58 -12.58 -12.50
N LEU A 203 -12.40 -13.76 -13.06
CA LEU A 203 -11.54 -13.97 -14.23
C LEU A 203 -12.17 -13.28 -15.45
N GLU A 204 -11.68 -12.10 -15.81
CA GLU A 204 -11.67 -11.75 -17.22
C GLU A 204 -10.76 -12.78 -17.90
N ARG A 205 -11.29 -13.57 -18.82
CA ARG A 205 -10.50 -14.48 -19.67
C ARG A 205 -9.53 -13.64 -20.50
N GLN A 206 -8.31 -13.47 -20.00
CA GLN A 206 -7.23 -12.98 -20.84
C GLN A 206 -6.55 -14.20 -21.46
N PRO A 207 -6.39 -14.27 -22.78
CA PRO A 207 -5.62 -15.30 -23.43
C PRO A 207 -4.13 -15.12 -23.10
N GLY A 208 -3.48 -16.15 -22.59
CA GLY A 208 -2.03 -16.24 -22.45
C GLY A 208 -1.47 -15.89 -21.06
N TRP A 209 -1.70 -16.74 -20.05
CA TRP A 209 -0.96 -16.70 -18.79
C TRP A 209 0.03 -17.84 -18.69
N ASP A 210 1.30 -17.50 -18.79
CA ASP A 210 2.40 -18.43 -18.54
C ASP A 210 2.60 -18.62 -17.03
N ARG A 211 2.66 -19.89 -16.62
CA ARG A 211 2.81 -20.34 -15.24
C ARG A 211 4.26 -20.15 -14.80
N ARG A 212 4.61 -18.97 -14.31
CA ARG A 212 5.86 -18.81 -13.56
C ARG A 212 5.57 -18.07 -12.25
N ILE A 213 5.12 -18.83 -11.27
CA ILE A 213 5.10 -18.39 -9.87
C ILE A 213 6.50 -18.73 -9.32
N PRO A 214 7.26 -17.75 -8.83
CA PRO A 214 8.49 -18.05 -8.10
C PRO A 214 8.11 -18.65 -6.74
N THR A 215 8.30 -19.96 -6.59
CA THR A 215 8.36 -20.60 -5.28
C THR A 215 9.65 -20.12 -4.58
N ARG A 216 9.55 -19.13 -3.74
CA ARG A 216 10.58 -18.80 -2.73
C ARG A 216 9.93 -18.30 -1.46
N CYS A 217 9.71 -19.21 -0.56
CA CYS A 217 9.76 -18.99 0.87
C CYS A 217 10.73 -20.03 1.42
N ALA A 218 11.94 -19.60 1.72
CA ALA A 218 12.86 -20.23 2.67
C ALA A 218 13.48 -19.10 3.49
#